data_5d2e0640f55fab977971ad2562c59053
#
_entry.id   5d2e0640f55fab977971ad2562c59053
#
_cell.length_a   1.000
_cell.length_b   1.000
_cell.length_c   1.000
_cell.angle_alpha   90.00
_cell.angle_beta   90.00
_cell.angle_gamma   90.00
#
_symmetry.space_group_name_H-M   'P 1'
#
loop_
_entity.id
_entity.type
_entity.pdbx_description
1 polymer ?
#
loop_
_entity_poly.entity_id
_entity_poly.type
_entity_poly.pdbx_seq_one_letter_code
_entity_poly.pdbx_strand_id
1 'polypeptide(L)'
;MKECFGHIFTCGFTAIEENIIGKMLPDKKSVLVSADCFTDLVACNSYAILIHAASVADEDFKMLWNYYLEVGANALEAVIVVGNTDVPKQLKKRIKVYFGFEELCQDLKYILLSAYRSHKKTVNFSATLANAIVILSKIRCCPGITTVQLSEELEISQRSVQHYIATLTAAGEWIEYDKILRGWKLTDGKSVFWGDW
;
A
#
# COMPACT_ATOMS: atom_id res chain seq x y z
N MET A 1 10.42 -14.43 1.20
CA MET A 1 10.04 -13.48 0.10
C MET A 1 10.70 -12.14 0.39
N LYS A 2 11.52 -11.59 -0.53
CA LYS A 2 12.01 -10.21 -0.37
C LYS A 2 10.80 -9.29 -0.48
N GLU A 3 10.47 -8.57 0.58
CA GLU A 3 9.44 -7.54 0.58
C GLU A 3 9.84 -6.47 -0.45
N CYS A 4 9.20 -6.49 -1.62
CA CYS A 4 9.28 -5.39 -2.57
C CYS A 4 8.41 -4.25 -2.02
N PHE A 5 9.05 -3.23 -1.44
CA PHE A 5 8.39 -2.04 -0.94
C PHE A 5 8.00 -1.10 -2.09
N GLY A 6 7.04 -1.52 -2.88
CA GLY A 6 6.39 -0.68 -3.88
C GLY A 6 7.18 -0.54 -5.19
N HIS A 7 6.45 -0.51 -6.26
CA HIS A 7 6.98 -0.32 -7.60
C HIS A 7 6.66 1.09 -8.11
N ILE A 8 7.52 1.60 -8.97
CA ILE A 8 7.21 2.71 -9.86
C ILE A 8 7.11 2.11 -11.25
N PHE A 9 5.99 2.35 -11.91
CA PHE A 9 5.81 1.97 -13.30
C PHE A 9 6.09 3.13 -14.23
N THR A 10 6.80 2.84 -15.29
CA THR A 10 7.04 3.77 -16.39
C THR A 10 6.50 3.16 -17.68
N CYS A 11 5.85 3.97 -18.50
CA CYS A 11 5.35 3.58 -19.80
C CYS A 11 5.76 4.64 -20.84
N GLY A 12 6.47 4.20 -21.86
CA GLY A 12 6.85 5.03 -23.01
C GLY A 12 8.04 5.96 -22.79
N PHE A 13 8.81 5.80 -21.72
CA PHE A 13 10.05 6.53 -21.48
C PHE A 13 11.24 5.86 -22.18
N THR A 14 12.20 6.66 -22.57
CA THR A 14 13.49 6.15 -23.11
C THR A 14 14.35 5.58 -21.98
N ALA A 15 15.30 4.70 -22.34
CA ALA A 15 16.25 4.13 -21.37
C ALA A 15 17.06 5.20 -20.61
N ILE A 16 17.32 6.36 -21.24
CA ILE A 16 18.02 7.48 -20.61
C ILE A 16 17.13 8.12 -19.53
N GLU A 17 15.87 8.39 -19.87
CA GLU A 17 14.90 8.97 -18.94
C GLU A 17 14.62 8.01 -17.76
N GLU A 18 14.46 6.72 -18.03
CA GLU A 18 14.30 5.70 -16.98
C GLU A 18 15.50 5.64 -16.02
N ASN A 19 16.73 5.77 -16.56
CA ASN A 19 17.93 5.87 -15.73
C ASN A 19 17.92 7.12 -14.83
N ILE A 20 17.44 8.26 -15.35
CA ILE A 20 17.28 9.49 -14.56
C ILE A 20 16.23 9.28 -13.46
N ILE A 21 15.07 8.72 -13.80
CA ILE A 21 14.01 8.38 -12.83
C ILE A 21 14.56 7.44 -11.77
N GLY A 22 15.29 6.40 -12.16
CA GLY A 22 15.90 5.42 -11.27
C GLY A 22 16.85 6.03 -10.23
N LYS A 23 17.58 7.09 -10.59
CA LYS A 23 18.46 7.83 -9.65
C LYS A 23 17.68 8.69 -8.65
N MET A 24 16.41 8.99 -8.92
CA MET A 24 15.55 9.81 -8.07
C MET A 24 14.65 8.97 -7.15
N LEU A 25 14.77 7.64 -7.18
CA LEU A 25 13.98 6.75 -6.32
C LEU A 25 14.19 7.09 -4.84
N PRO A 26 13.10 7.15 -4.04
CA PRO A 26 13.18 7.57 -2.64
C PRO A 26 13.83 6.55 -1.71
N ASP A 27 13.86 5.27 -2.12
CA ASP A 27 14.42 4.16 -1.34
C ASP A 27 15.13 3.17 -2.28
N LYS A 28 16.24 2.58 -1.78
CA LYS A 28 16.98 1.51 -2.47
C LYS A 28 16.16 0.23 -2.71
N LYS A 29 15.06 0.07 -1.99
CA LYS A 29 14.12 -1.06 -2.13
C LYS A 29 13.02 -0.80 -3.16
N SER A 30 12.87 0.45 -3.61
CA SER A 30 11.95 0.78 -4.70
C SER A 30 12.49 0.22 -6.02
N VAL A 31 11.61 -0.34 -6.81
CA VAL A 31 11.94 -0.94 -8.10
C VAL A 31 11.24 -0.15 -9.20
N LEU A 32 12.01 0.25 -10.21
CA LEU A 32 11.47 0.81 -11.44
C LEU A 32 11.13 -0.35 -12.38
N VAL A 33 9.91 -0.36 -12.89
CA VAL A 33 9.42 -1.36 -13.83
C VAL A 33 8.94 -0.66 -15.08
N SER A 34 9.59 -0.93 -16.22
CA SER A 34 9.10 -0.48 -17.52
C SER A 34 7.94 -1.38 -17.95
N ALA A 35 6.83 -0.78 -18.32
CA ALA A 35 5.64 -1.47 -18.79
C ALA A 35 5.45 -1.23 -20.29
N ASP A 36 5.30 -2.31 -21.03
CA ASP A 36 5.08 -2.25 -22.47
C ASP A 36 3.61 -1.99 -22.82
N CYS A 37 2.71 -2.26 -21.89
CA CYS A 37 1.27 -2.03 -22.09
C CYS A 37 0.56 -1.57 -20.79
N PHE A 38 -0.61 -0.98 -21.01
CA PHE A 38 -1.43 -0.43 -19.92
C PHE A 38 -1.96 -1.50 -18.94
N THR A 39 -2.25 -2.70 -19.39
CA THR A 39 -2.76 -3.78 -18.53
C THR A 39 -1.79 -4.16 -17.43
N ASP A 40 -0.48 -4.00 -17.66
CA ASP A 40 0.56 -4.27 -16.66
C ASP A 40 0.57 -3.22 -15.54
N LEU A 41 0.12 -1.99 -15.85
CA LEU A 41 0.10 -0.88 -14.89
C LEU A 41 -0.98 -1.04 -13.81
N VAL A 42 -2.12 -1.66 -14.15
CA VAL A 42 -3.29 -1.75 -13.27
C VAL A 42 -3.20 -2.91 -12.27
N ALA A 43 -2.41 -3.93 -12.58
CA ALA A 43 -2.35 -5.17 -11.81
C ALA A 43 -1.40 -5.13 -10.59
N CYS A 44 -0.67 -4.05 -10.37
CA CYS A 44 0.50 -4.05 -9.51
C CYS A 44 0.40 -3.10 -8.32
N ASN A 45 1.03 -3.49 -7.22
CA ASN A 45 1.17 -2.69 -5.99
C ASN A 45 2.19 -1.55 -6.21
N SER A 46 1.80 -0.53 -6.99
CA SER A 46 2.63 0.62 -7.30
C SER A 46 2.31 1.80 -6.40
N TYR A 47 3.28 2.67 -6.14
CA TYR A 47 3.02 3.95 -5.48
C TYR A 47 3.08 5.14 -6.46
N ALA A 48 3.63 4.93 -7.64
CA ALA A 48 3.61 5.92 -8.71
C ALA A 48 3.58 5.25 -10.08
N ILE A 49 2.88 5.87 -11.01
CA ILE A 49 2.79 5.50 -12.41
C ILE A 49 3.16 6.73 -13.23
N LEU A 50 4.17 6.60 -14.08
CA LEU A 50 4.65 7.64 -14.99
C LEU A 50 4.34 7.20 -16.42
N ILE A 51 3.69 8.05 -17.18
CA ILE A 51 3.27 7.75 -18.55
C ILE A 51 3.76 8.85 -19.48
N HIS A 52 4.43 8.47 -20.57
CA HIS A 52 4.75 9.39 -21.66
C HIS A 52 3.64 9.36 -22.71
N ALA A 53 2.88 10.47 -22.82
CA ALA A 53 1.66 10.51 -23.61
C ALA A 53 1.86 10.18 -25.10
N ALA A 54 3.01 10.53 -25.67
CA ALA A 54 3.31 10.25 -27.08
C ALA A 54 3.46 8.74 -27.40
N SER A 55 3.64 7.90 -26.37
CA SER A 55 3.88 6.47 -26.55
C SER A 55 2.66 5.61 -26.19
N VAL A 56 1.54 6.24 -25.83
CA VAL A 56 0.33 5.54 -25.40
C VAL A 56 -0.83 5.92 -26.33
N ALA A 57 -1.58 4.93 -26.81
CA ALA A 57 -2.73 5.17 -27.66
C ALA A 57 -3.88 5.85 -26.91
N ASP A 58 -4.68 6.65 -27.61
CA ASP A 58 -5.83 7.35 -27.02
C ASP A 58 -6.86 6.40 -26.37
N GLU A 59 -6.96 5.18 -26.91
CA GLU A 59 -7.84 4.14 -26.38
C GLU A 59 -7.37 3.63 -25.02
N ASP A 60 -6.07 3.48 -24.84
CA ASP A 60 -5.47 3.08 -23.58
C ASP A 60 -5.65 4.17 -22.51
N PHE A 61 -5.55 5.45 -22.90
CA PHE A 61 -5.88 6.54 -22.01
C PHE A 61 -7.35 6.55 -21.59
N LYS A 62 -8.28 6.25 -22.50
CA LYS A 62 -9.70 6.12 -22.15
C LYS A 62 -9.94 5.01 -21.14
N MET A 63 -9.28 3.85 -21.31
CA MET A 63 -9.36 2.76 -20.36
C MET A 63 -8.78 3.16 -18.98
N LEU A 64 -7.63 3.84 -18.96
CA LEU A 64 -6.99 4.36 -17.76
C LEU A 64 -7.91 5.33 -17.00
N TRP A 65 -8.51 6.28 -17.73
CA TRP A 65 -9.40 7.26 -17.12
C TRP A 65 -10.67 6.60 -16.57
N ASN A 66 -11.26 5.65 -17.28
CA ASN A 66 -12.41 4.90 -16.78
C ASN A 66 -12.09 4.14 -15.50
N TYR A 67 -10.95 3.44 -15.46
CA TYR A 67 -10.48 2.77 -14.26
C TYR A 67 -10.37 3.73 -13.08
N TYR A 68 -9.69 4.88 -13.24
CA TYR A 68 -9.55 5.85 -12.15
C TYR A 68 -10.84 6.57 -11.77
N LEU A 69 -11.80 6.68 -12.66
CA LEU A 69 -13.14 7.18 -12.35
C LEU A 69 -13.95 6.18 -11.52
N GLU A 70 -13.81 4.88 -11.79
CA GLU A 70 -14.47 3.81 -11.05
C GLU A 70 -13.84 3.58 -9.66
N VAL A 71 -12.52 3.46 -9.59
CA VAL A 71 -11.81 3.25 -8.33
C VAL A 71 -11.88 4.51 -7.43
N GLY A 72 -12.00 5.69 -8.02
CA GLY A 72 -12.18 6.96 -7.32
C GLY A 72 -11.06 7.25 -6.33
N ALA A 73 -11.41 7.67 -5.12
CA ALA A 73 -10.46 8.02 -4.07
C ALA A 73 -9.65 6.84 -3.51
N ASN A 74 -10.00 5.62 -3.84
CA ASN A 74 -9.36 4.41 -3.31
C ASN A 74 -8.04 4.06 -4.01
N ALA A 75 -7.77 4.61 -5.20
CA ALA A 75 -6.47 4.44 -5.82
C ALA A 75 -5.40 5.25 -5.08
N LEU A 76 -4.35 4.61 -4.67
CA LEU A 76 -3.34 5.15 -3.75
C LEU A 76 -2.09 5.67 -4.46
N GLU A 77 -1.90 5.27 -5.72
CA GLU A 77 -0.76 5.63 -6.54
C GLU A 77 -0.85 7.07 -7.07
N ALA A 78 0.30 7.71 -7.22
CA ALA A 78 0.43 8.98 -7.93
C ALA A 78 0.51 8.71 -9.43
N VAL A 79 -0.38 9.32 -10.22
CA VAL A 79 -0.35 9.23 -11.68
C VAL A 79 0.22 10.52 -12.26
N ILE A 80 1.25 10.36 -13.08
CA ILE A 80 2.02 11.46 -13.68
C ILE A 80 2.06 11.21 -15.18
N VAL A 81 1.65 12.20 -15.96
CA VAL A 81 1.68 12.14 -17.42
C VAL A 81 2.61 13.21 -17.95
N VAL A 82 3.48 12.83 -18.88
CA VAL A 82 4.37 13.73 -19.62
C VAL A 82 3.86 13.84 -21.05
N GLY A 83 3.62 15.04 -21.50
CA GLY A 83 3.07 15.34 -22.83
C GLY A 83 1.61 15.79 -22.78
N ASN A 84 1.06 16.01 -23.96
CA ASN A 84 -0.32 16.49 -24.09
C ASN A 84 -1.32 15.34 -24.03
N THR A 85 -2.26 15.42 -23.10
CA THR A 85 -3.36 14.48 -22.98
C THR A 85 -4.60 15.18 -22.41
N ASP A 86 -5.77 14.72 -22.82
CA ASP A 86 -7.05 15.26 -22.29
C ASP A 86 -7.45 14.48 -21.03
N VAL A 87 -7.10 15.03 -19.87
CA VAL A 87 -7.46 14.46 -18.57
C VAL A 87 -8.89 14.88 -18.20
N PRO A 88 -9.80 13.96 -17.88
CA PRO A 88 -11.14 14.25 -17.40
C PRO A 88 -11.14 15.25 -16.22
N LYS A 89 -12.11 16.17 -16.20
CA LYS A 89 -12.18 17.24 -15.17
C LYS A 89 -12.18 16.68 -13.76
N GLN A 90 -12.82 15.52 -13.53
CA GLN A 90 -12.89 14.85 -12.24
C GLN A 90 -11.51 14.38 -11.74
N LEU A 91 -10.61 14.05 -12.67
CA LEU A 91 -9.27 13.51 -12.37
C LEU A 91 -8.16 14.58 -12.34
N LYS A 92 -8.43 15.81 -12.81
CA LYS A 92 -7.41 16.89 -12.89
C LYS A 92 -6.72 17.22 -11.56
N LYS A 93 -7.38 17.04 -10.43
CA LYS A 93 -6.78 17.26 -9.11
C LYS A 93 -5.84 16.14 -8.68
N ARG A 94 -5.97 14.97 -9.28
CA ARG A 94 -5.27 13.75 -8.91
C ARG A 94 -4.11 13.44 -9.84
N ILE A 95 -4.30 13.67 -11.13
CA ILE A 95 -3.32 13.39 -12.15
C ILE A 95 -2.51 14.64 -12.42
N LYS A 96 -1.19 14.52 -12.34
CA LYS A 96 -0.27 15.60 -12.67
C LYS A 96 0.16 15.46 -14.13
N VAL A 97 0.05 16.55 -14.89
CA VAL A 97 0.46 16.60 -16.29
C VAL A 97 1.60 17.60 -16.43
N TYR A 98 2.66 17.17 -17.09
CA TYR A 98 3.84 17.96 -17.43
C TYR A 98 3.99 18.05 -18.94
N PHE A 99 4.39 19.20 -19.47
CA PHE A 99 4.57 19.38 -20.92
C PHE A 99 5.76 18.60 -21.48
N GLY A 100 6.79 18.38 -20.67
CA GLY A 100 7.97 17.65 -21.06
C GLY A 100 8.69 17.02 -19.89
N PHE A 101 9.62 16.13 -20.21
CA PHE A 101 10.39 15.38 -19.20
C PHE A 101 11.29 16.28 -18.35
N GLU A 102 11.84 17.36 -18.93
CA GLU A 102 12.67 18.32 -18.19
C GLU A 102 11.88 19.05 -17.10
N GLU A 103 10.64 19.43 -17.40
CA GLU A 103 9.75 20.04 -16.41
C GLU A 103 9.42 19.07 -15.30
N LEU A 104 9.10 17.80 -15.65
CA LEU A 104 8.87 16.75 -14.65
C LEU A 104 10.08 16.57 -13.73
N CYS A 105 11.31 16.58 -14.26
CA CYS A 105 12.53 16.34 -13.48
C CYS A 105 12.70 17.35 -12.33
N GLN A 106 12.18 18.58 -12.44
CA GLN A 106 12.27 19.59 -11.39
C GLN A 106 11.49 19.17 -10.14
N ASP A 107 10.33 18.52 -10.32
CA ASP A 107 9.44 18.13 -9.23
C ASP A 107 9.51 16.64 -8.89
N LEU A 108 10.08 15.82 -9.77
CA LEU A 108 10.00 14.35 -9.73
C LEU A 108 10.40 13.78 -8.39
N LYS A 109 11.55 14.19 -7.86
CA LYS A 109 12.06 13.71 -6.57
C LYS A 109 11.07 13.96 -5.43
N TYR A 110 10.46 15.13 -5.41
CA TYR A 110 9.49 15.51 -4.39
C TYR A 110 8.20 14.68 -4.52
N ILE A 111 7.70 14.51 -5.74
CA ILE A 111 6.49 13.76 -6.04
C ILE A 111 6.68 12.29 -5.63
N LEU A 112 7.77 11.67 -6.06
CA LEU A 112 8.08 10.28 -5.74
C LEU A 112 8.22 10.07 -4.23
N LEU A 113 8.90 11.00 -3.52
CA LEU A 113 9.02 10.92 -2.07
C LEU A 113 7.67 11.07 -1.35
N SER A 114 6.80 11.95 -1.83
CA SER A 114 5.46 12.14 -1.28
C SER A 114 4.58 10.91 -1.50
N ALA A 115 4.57 10.37 -2.72
CA ALA A 115 3.83 9.15 -3.08
C ALA A 115 4.32 7.95 -2.27
N TYR A 116 5.63 7.75 -2.17
CA TYR A 116 6.24 6.69 -1.35
C TYR A 116 5.83 6.78 0.13
N ARG A 117 5.87 7.98 0.71
CA ARG A 117 5.46 8.18 2.12
C ARG A 117 3.99 7.86 2.34
N SER A 118 3.12 8.23 1.43
CA SER A 118 1.68 7.92 1.48
C SER A 118 1.45 6.42 1.36
N HIS A 119 2.07 5.78 0.38
CA HIS A 119 2.01 4.34 0.18
C HIS A 119 2.52 3.57 1.41
N LYS A 120 3.68 3.95 1.94
CA LYS A 120 4.25 3.33 3.15
C LYS A 120 3.32 3.44 4.36
N LYS A 121 2.64 4.57 4.54
CA LYS A 121 1.64 4.71 5.62
C LYS A 121 0.49 3.73 5.44
N THR A 122 -0.03 3.59 4.23
CA THR A 122 -1.15 2.69 3.92
C THR A 122 -0.75 1.23 4.09
N VAL A 123 0.41 0.83 3.56
CA VAL A 123 0.93 -0.55 3.72
C VAL A 123 1.15 -0.87 5.21
N ASN A 124 1.76 0.04 5.97
CA ASN A 124 1.96 -0.15 7.41
C ASN A 124 0.62 -0.24 8.17
N PHE A 125 -0.36 0.59 7.82
CA PHE A 125 -1.69 0.53 8.42
C PHE A 125 -2.38 -0.80 8.11
N SER A 126 -2.35 -1.24 6.86
CA SER A 126 -2.94 -2.51 6.44
C SER A 126 -2.26 -3.72 7.12
N ALA A 127 -0.94 -3.72 7.23
CA ALA A 127 -0.19 -4.75 7.95
C ALA A 127 -0.52 -4.74 9.45
N THR A 128 -0.64 -3.56 10.06
CA THR A 128 -1.02 -3.40 11.46
C THR A 128 -2.42 -3.96 11.72
N LEU A 129 -3.39 -3.63 10.86
CA LEU A 129 -4.75 -4.14 10.97
C LEU A 129 -4.80 -5.66 10.77
N ALA A 130 -4.11 -6.18 9.74
CA ALA A 130 -4.03 -7.60 9.48
C ALA A 130 -3.45 -8.37 10.69
N ASN A 131 -2.35 -7.90 11.25
CA ASN A 131 -1.74 -8.52 12.44
C ASN A 131 -2.69 -8.49 13.64
N ALA A 132 -3.39 -7.37 13.87
CA ALA A 132 -4.37 -7.28 14.96
C ALA A 132 -5.50 -8.30 14.79
N ILE A 133 -6.07 -8.45 13.58
CA ILE A 133 -7.13 -9.43 13.28
C ILE A 133 -6.62 -10.85 13.46
N VAL A 134 -5.40 -11.16 12.99
CA VAL A 134 -4.81 -12.50 13.13
C VAL A 134 -4.58 -12.83 14.61
N ILE A 135 -4.03 -11.89 15.41
CA ILE A 135 -3.85 -12.07 16.85
C ILE A 135 -5.18 -12.39 17.53
N LEU A 136 -6.23 -11.62 17.24
CA LEU A 136 -7.55 -11.84 17.81
C LEU A 136 -8.12 -13.19 17.41
N SER A 137 -8.00 -13.58 16.15
CA SER A 137 -8.41 -14.88 15.65
C SER A 137 -7.67 -16.05 16.37
N LYS A 138 -6.36 -15.90 16.58
CA LYS A 138 -5.54 -16.89 17.29
C LYS A 138 -5.94 -17.03 18.76
N ILE A 139 -6.16 -15.92 19.47
CA ILE A 139 -6.62 -15.92 20.85
C ILE A 139 -7.98 -16.63 20.97
N ARG A 140 -8.86 -16.42 19.99
CA ARG A 140 -10.17 -17.06 19.92
C ARG A 140 -10.06 -18.57 19.68
N CYS A 141 -9.29 -18.99 18.69
CA CYS A 141 -9.17 -20.38 18.29
C CYS A 141 -8.30 -21.23 19.24
N CYS A 142 -7.37 -20.59 19.94
CA CYS A 142 -6.39 -21.24 20.81
C CYS A 142 -6.35 -20.55 22.18
N PRO A 143 -7.39 -20.68 23.03
CA PRO A 143 -7.37 -20.11 24.38
C PRO A 143 -6.15 -20.60 25.16
N GLY A 144 -5.42 -19.67 25.78
CA GLY A 144 -4.17 -19.95 26.47
C GLY A 144 -2.93 -19.73 25.61
N ILE A 145 -3.08 -19.23 24.36
CA ILE A 145 -1.94 -18.87 23.53
C ILE A 145 -1.08 -17.78 24.22
N THR A 146 0.22 -17.96 24.19
CA THR A 146 1.17 -17.06 24.86
C THR A 146 1.63 -15.93 23.92
N THR A 147 2.14 -14.82 24.52
CA THR A 147 2.78 -13.75 23.77
C THR A 147 3.97 -14.24 22.95
N VAL A 148 4.72 -15.21 23.46
CA VAL A 148 5.87 -15.82 22.77
C VAL A 148 5.40 -16.55 21.52
N GLN A 149 4.42 -17.41 21.62
CA GLN A 149 3.88 -18.15 20.48
C GLN A 149 3.32 -17.22 19.41
N LEU A 150 2.56 -16.20 19.79
CA LEU A 150 2.06 -15.17 18.85
C LEU A 150 3.20 -14.39 18.17
N SER A 151 4.27 -14.10 18.93
CA SER A 151 5.47 -13.42 18.42
C SER A 151 6.20 -14.26 17.37
N GLU A 152 6.37 -15.55 17.62
CA GLU A 152 7.02 -16.49 16.72
C GLU A 152 6.19 -16.77 15.45
N GLU A 153 4.88 -17.02 15.60
CA GLU A 153 4.00 -17.30 14.47
C GLU A 153 3.85 -16.11 13.50
N LEU A 154 3.87 -14.89 14.02
CA LEU A 154 3.70 -13.67 13.23
C LEU A 154 5.02 -13.01 12.83
N GLU A 155 6.15 -13.55 13.26
CA GLU A 155 7.49 -12.98 13.03
C GLU A 155 7.60 -11.50 13.48
N ILE A 156 6.92 -11.14 14.58
CA ILE A 156 6.95 -9.79 15.17
C ILE A 156 7.46 -9.84 16.61
N SER A 157 7.88 -8.70 17.16
CA SER A 157 8.34 -8.64 18.54
C SER A 157 7.22 -8.90 19.56
N GLN A 158 7.54 -9.47 20.71
CA GLN A 158 6.60 -9.65 21.82
C GLN A 158 5.99 -8.30 22.26
N ARG A 159 6.77 -7.22 22.20
CA ARG A 159 6.26 -5.86 22.47
C ARG A 159 5.18 -5.45 21.48
N SER A 160 5.35 -5.79 20.20
CA SER A 160 4.32 -5.54 19.17
C SER A 160 3.05 -6.34 19.46
N VAL A 161 3.17 -7.62 19.83
CA VAL A 161 2.02 -8.45 20.22
C VAL A 161 1.26 -7.82 21.40
N GLN A 162 1.97 -7.41 22.45
CA GLN A 162 1.36 -6.74 23.62
C GLN A 162 0.66 -5.44 23.23
N HIS A 163 1.27 -4.66 22.33
CA HIS A 163 0.65 -3.43 21.81
C HIS A 163 -0.63 -3.72 21.05
N TYR A 164 -0.65 -4.74 20.20
CA TYR A 164 -1.87 -5.15 19.47
C TYR A 164 -2.97 -5.62 20.43
N ILE A 165 -2.64 -6.44 21.42
CA ILE A 165 -3.60 -6.90 22.42
C ILE A 165 -4.18 -5.70 23.19
N ALA A 166 -3.35 -4.76 23.64
CA ALA A 166 -3.81 -3.56 24.31
C ALA A 166 -4.72 -2.70 23.40
N THR A 167 -4.39 -2.58 22.13
CA THR A 167 -5.20 -1.84 21.15
C THR A 167 -6.55 -2.52 20.91
N LEU A 168 -6.57 -3.85 20.76
CA LEU A 168 -7.81 -4.61 20.62
C LEU A 168 -8.69 -4.50 21.87
N THR A 169 -8.10 -4.60 23.05
CA THR A 169 -8.83 -4.41 24.33
C THR A 169 -9.40 -3.00 24.42
N ALA A 170 -8.64 -1.98 24.02
CA ALA A 170 -9.14 -0.60 23.97
C ALA A 170 -10.24 -0.39 22.93
N ALA A 171 -10.25 -1.19 21.85
CA ALA A 171 -11.32 -1.21 20.85
C ALA A 171 -12.59 -1.96 21.30
N GLY A 172 -12.58 -2.55 22.51
CA GLY A 172 -13.72 -3.22 23.11
C GLY A 172 -13.67 -4.76 23.04
N GLU A 173 -12.56 -5.36 22.59
CA GLU A 173 -12.38 -6.80 22.67
C GLU A 173 -12.13 -7.24 24.12
N TRP A 174 -12.82 -8.26 24.55
CA TRP A 174 -12.72 -8.77 25.92
C TRP A 174 -11.60 -9.81 26.03
N ILE A 175 -10.36 -9.36 25.91
CA ILE A 175 -9.16 -10.17 26.02
C ILE A 175 -8.59 -10.10 27.43
N GLU A 176 -8.34 -11.24 28.05
CA GLU A 176 -7.68 -11.34 29.34
C GLU A 176 -6.54 -12.35 29.34
N TYR A 177 -5.61 -12.17 30.28
CA TYR A 177 -4.56 -13.15 30.55
C TYR A 177 -5.03 -14.13 31.61
N ASP A 178 -5.23 -15.40 31.22
CA ASP A 178 -5.60 -16.46 32.17
C ASP A 178 -4.36 -17.03 32.84
N LYS A 179 -4.32 -16.96 34.16
CA LYS A 179 -3.20 -17.46 34.98
C LYS A 179 -3.12 -18.99 35.03
N ILE A 180 -4.25 -19.68 34.84
CA ILE A 180 -4.32 -21.16 34.85
C ILE A 180 -3.80 -21.68 33.51
N LEU A 181 -4.29 -21.12 32.42
CA LEU A 181 -3.86 -21.45 31.06
C LEU A 181 -2.48 -20.86 30.73
N ARG A 182 -2.00 -19.90 31.54
CA ARG A 182 -0.76 -19.13 31.32
C ARG A 182 -0.68 -18.44 29.96
N GLY A 183 -1.81 -17.96 29.47
CA GLY A 183 -1.89 -17.33 28.15
C GLY A 183 -3.16 -16.47 27.99
N TRP A 184 -3.33 -15.95 26.80
CA TRP A 184 -4.42 -15.07 26.44
C TRP A 184 -5.67 -15.85 26.03
N LYS A 185 -6.84 -15.34 26.43
CA LYS A 185 -8.15 -15.86 26.02
C LYS A 185 -9.15 -14.73 25.85
N LEU A 186 -10.27 -14.99 25.18
CA LEU A 186 -11.45 -14.12 25.22
C LEU A 186 -12.28 -14.43 26.47
N THR A 187 -12.74 -13.41 27.17
CA THR A 187 -13.59 -13.57 28.36
C THR A 187 -15.01 -13.86 27.92
N ASP A 188 -15.56 -14.96 28.41
CA ASP A 188 -16.93 -15.44 28.16
C ASP A 188 -17.32 -15.53 26.68
N GLY A 189 -16.34 -15.73 25.82
CA GLY A 189 -16.57 -15.82 24.38
C GLY A 189 -17.03 -14.54 23.68
N LYS A 190 -16.92 -13.37 24.34
CA LYS A 190 -17.36 -12.09 23.77
C LYS A 190 -16.33 -11.45 22.87
N SER A 191 -16.79 -10.99 21.73
CA SER A 191 -16.00 -10.23 20.79
C SER A 191 -16.84 -9.17 20.11
N VAL A 192 -16.30 -7.95 19.97
CA VAL A 192 -16.94 -6.85 19.23
C VAL A 192 -17.03 -7.18 17.74
N PHE A 193 -16.06 -7.93 17.20
CA PHE A 193 -16.03 -8.29 15.79
C PHE A 193 -16.93 -9.48 15.44
N TRP A 194 -17.06 -10.45 16.32
CA TRP A 194 -17.80 -11.68 16.02
C TRP A 194 -19.04 -11.90 16.88
N GLY A 195 -19.34 -10.97 17.77
CA GLY A 195 -20.47 -11.09 18.68
C GLY A 195 -20.26 -12.10 19.81
N ASP A 196 -21.36 -12.43 20.49
CA ASP A 196 -21.38 -13.46 21.53
C ASP A 196 -21.40 -14.86 20.91
N TRP A 197 -20.64 -15.80 21.46
CA TRP A 197 -20.53 -17.19 21.02
C TRP A 197 -20.25 -18.15 22.18
#